data_e2ed7a834eccde816ade099470ae6a9a
#
_entry.id   e2ed7a834eccde816ade099470ae6a9a
#
_cell.length_a   1.000
_cell.length_b   1.000
_cell.length_c   1.000
_cell.angle_alpha   90.00
_cell.angle_beta   90.00
_cell.angle_gamma   90.00
#
_symmetry.space_group_name_H-M   'P 1'
#
loop_
_entity.id
_entity.type
_entity.pdbx_description
1 polymer ?
#
loop_
_entity_poly.entity_id
_entity_poly.type
_entity_poly.pdbx_seq_one_letter_code
_entity_poly.pdbx_strand_id
1 'polypeptide(L)'
;LFKIILIKHINLFFQFLFMKNLQARVEDRLRIFSNYLDYSVYRTRSLFSKKSNLNNVKNILIIELKRIGDILVATPTFRALKKNFPESSIDLVILPGMEKILFSNPNINKILTWDRDKIKENYNIYLQQIKDKYDLAIILHNGTYTISKLLRDANIPFRIGCTRVGFSEPKGYFLTKQLLPDRRLKHKIEDNLDVLKLININNVVDKSPEAYVSKEADLFVKQKFKEQRIKKENFVVAFSVISWTHPTWFKERFAELADRLIEDYKAKIIFLGTDKEKEFIYSIKELMKQKKTII
;
A
#
# COMPACT_ATOMS: atom_id res chain seq x y z
N LEU A 1 -54.06 6.59 21.37
CA LEU A 1 -53.38 5.26 21.41
C LEU A 1 -52.18 5.17 20.45
N PHE A 2 -52.33 5.58 19.19
CA PHE A 2 -51.29 5.50 18.17
C PHE A 2 -50.03 6.32 18.52
N LYS A 3 -50.17 7.53 19.06
CA LYS A 3 -49.04 8.38 19.51
C LYS A 3 -48.26 7.76 20.67
N ILE A 4 -48.90 7.05 21.57
CA ILE A 4 -48.24 6.43 22.73
C ILE A 4 -47.47 5.19 22.31
N ILE A 5 -47.98 4.42 21.34
CA ILE A 5 -47.29 3.25 20.78
C ILE A 5 -46.05 3.68 19.98
N LEU A 6 -46.17 4.75 19.19
CA LEU A 6 -45.05 5.29 18.40
C LEU A 6 -43.93 5.81 19.32
N ILE A 7 -44.23 6.53 20.39
CA ILE A 7 -43.26 7.04 21.36
C ILE A 7 -42.56 5.88 22.10
N LYS A 8 -43.27 4.80 22.45
CA LYS A 8 -42.67 3.61 23.04
C LYS A 8 -41.68 2.92 22.09
N HIS A 9 -42.03 2.80 20.82
CA HIS A 9 -41.12 2.17 19.83
C HIS A 9 -39.91 3.03 19.53
N ILE A 10 -40.04 4.33 19.48
CA ILE A 10 -38.92 5.28 19.33
C ILE A 10 -37.98 5.19 20.54
N ASN A 11 -38.52 5.17 21.77
CA ASN A 11 -37.69 5.03 22.97
C ASN A 11 -36.98 3.68 23.05
N LEU A 12 -37.62 2.58 22.69
CA LEU A 12 -36.98 1.26 22.58
C LEU A 12 -35.88 1.22 21.54
N PHE A 13 -36.08 1.85 20.39
CA PHE A 13 -35.07 1.97 19.34
C PHE A 13 -33.86 2.80 19.81
N PHE A 14 -34.06 3.93 20.48
CA PHE A 14 -32.97 4.72 21.06
C PHE A 14 -32.24 3.98 22.19
N GLN A 15 -32.96 3.26 23.06
CA GLN A 15 -32.33 2.42 24.08
C GLN A 15 -31.50 1.29 23.45
N PHE A 16 -31.99 0.63 22.41
CA PHE A 16 -31.27 -0.40 21.69
C PHE A 16 -30.00 0.14 21.02
N LEU A 17 -30.10 1.30 20.34
CA LEU A 17 -28.93 1.99 19.75
C LEU A 17 -27.93 2.43 20.82
N PHE A 18 -28.37 2.93 21.95
CA PHE A 18 -27.51 3.32 23.06
C PHE A 18 -26.78 2.12 23.67
N MET A 19 -27.50 1.01 23.90
CA MET A 19 -26.92 -0.24 24.41
C MET A 19 -25.92 -0.82 23.43
N LYS A 20 -26.22 -0.85 22.13
CA LYS A 20 -25.28 -1.32 21.08
C LYS A 20 -24.01 -0.47 21.02
N ASN A 21 -24.16 0.86 21.12
CA ASN A 21 -23.01 1.78 21.19
C ASN A 21 -22.21 1.62 22.48
N LEU A 22 -22.86 1.33 23.61
CA LEU A 22 -22.20 1.08 24.87
C LEU A 22 -21.42 -0.25 24.83
N GLN A 23 -22.02 -1.30 24.29
CA GLN A 23 -21.37 -2.59 24.12
C GLN A 23 -20.14 -2.47 23.23
N ALA A 24 -20.24 -1.80 22.08
CA ALA A 24 -19.11 -1.57 21.18
C ALA A 24 -17.98 -0.77 21.88
N ARG A 25 -18.33 0.22 22.71
CA ARG A 25 -17.35 0.97 23.50
C ARG A 25 -16.66 0.12 24.57
N VAL A 26 -17.41 -0.77 25.22
CA VAL A 26 -16.85 -1.69 26.22
C VAL A 26 -15.91 -2.70 25.54
N GLU A 27 -16.33 -3.29 24.43
CA GLU A 27 -15.51 -4.21 23.63
C GLU A 27 -14.22 -3.55 23.16
N ASP A 28 -14.29 -2.31 22.68
CA ASP A 28 -13.09 -1.53 22.27
C ASP A 28 -12.15 -1.29 23.47
N ARG A 29 -12.68 -0.93 24.64
CA ARG A 29 -11.86 -0.73 25.83
C ARG A 29 -11.21 -2.02 26.31
N LEU A 30 -11.95 -3.13 26.32
CA LEU A 30 -11.43 -4.45 26.66
C LEU A 30 -10.34 -4.88 25.67
N ARG A 31 -10.53 -4.64 24.38
CA ARG A 31 -9.53 -4.90 23.36
C ARG A 31 -8.27 -4.07 23.56
N ILE A 32 -8.38 -2.77 23.85
CA ILE A 32 -7.24 -1.88 24.14
C ILE A 32 -6.50 -2.37 25.37
N PHE A 33 -7.21 -2.75 26.43
CA PHE A 33 -6.62 -3.27 27.66
C PHE A 33 -5.89 -4.60 27.44
N SER A 34 -6.52 -5.54 26.71
CA SER A 34 -5.88 -6.80 26.34
C SER A 34 -4.60 -6.59 25.50
N ASN A 35 -4.65 -5.66 24.52
CA ASN A 35 -3.48 -5.30 23.73
C ASN A 35 -2.35 -4.71 24.58
N TYR A 36 -2.71 -3.90 25.58
CA TYR A 36 -1.74 -3.31 26.49
C TYR A 36 -1.09 -4.37 27.41
N LEU A 37 -1.88 -5.31 27.90
CA LEU A 37 -1.36 -6.45 28.69
C LEU A 37 -0.38 -7.29 27.87
N ASP A 38 -0.75 -7.67 26.65
CA ASP A 38 0.09 -8.45 25.73
C ASP A 38 1.41 -7.70 25.43
N TYR A 39 1.34 -6.38 25.18
CA TYR A 39 2.53 -5.54 25.04
C TYR A 39 3.38 -5.51 26.31
N SER A 40 2.79 -5.36 27.48
CA SER A 40 3.50 -5.27 28.76
C SER A 40 4.27 -6.56 29.07
N VAL A 41 3.64 -7.70 28.85
CA VAL A 41 4.28 -9.03 28.97
C VAL A 41 5.43 -9.18 27.97
N TYR A 42 5.20 -8.80 26.71
CA TYR A 42 6.25 -8.81 25.68
C TYR A 42 7.43 -7.90 26.10
N ARG A 43 7.15 -6.69 26.55
CA ARG A 43 8.17 -5.70 26.93
C ARG A 43 9.02 -6.21 28.07
N THR A 44 8.41 -6.79 29.10
CA THR A 44 9.13 -7.38 30.23
C THR A 44 10.05 -8.52 29.78
N ARG A 45 9.56 -9.43 28.95
CA ARG A 45 10.37 -10.52 28.39
C ARG A 45 11.50 -10.02 27.51
N SER A 46 11.28 -8.95 26.74
CA SER A 46 12.31 -8.39 25.85
C SER A 46 13.51 -7.78 26.57
N LEU A 47 13.36 -7.39 27.84
CA LEU A 47 14.47 -6.91 28.68
C LEU A 47 15.50 -8.01 28.96
N PHE A 48 15.08 -9.27 28.94
CA PHE A 48 15.91 -10.44 29.18
C PHE A 48 16.38 -11.15 27.91
N SER A 49 15.98 -10.65 26.73
CA SER A 49 16.38 -11.25 25.45
C SER A 49 17.75 -10.76 24.99
N LYS A 50 18.57 -11.65 24.41
CA LYS A 50 19.83 -11.27 23.77
C LYS A 50 19.60 -10.20 22.71
N LYS A 51 20.39 -9.12 22.74
CA LYS A 51 20.42 -8.13 21.64
C LYS A 51 20.89 -8.83 20.37
N SER A 52 20.03 -8.94 19.42
CA SER A 52 20.38 -9.46 18.08
C SER A 52 21.25 -8.44 17.35
N ASN A 53 22.18 -8.93 16.52
CA ASN A 53 23.14 -8.10 15.77
C ASN A 53 22.69 -7.96 14.30
N LEU A 54 22.64 -6.73 13.79
CA LEU A 54 22.30 -6.42 12.39
C LEU A 54 23.38 -6.85 11.37
N ASN A 55 24.58 -7.24 11.86
CA ASN A 55 25.69 -7.58 10.97
C ASN A 55 25.45 -8.87 10.13
N ASN A 56 24.46 -9.67 10.46
CA ASN A 56 24.20 -10.98 9.85
C ASN A 56 22.76 -11.09 9.28
N VAL A 57 22.22 -9.99 8.76
CA VAL A 57 20.89 -9.99 8.14
C VAL A 57 20.98 -10.62 6.75
N LYS A 58 20.37 -11.79 6.59
CA LYS A 58 20.32 -12.55 5.34
C LYS A 58 18.93 -12.51 4.70
N ASN A 59 17.88 -12.47 5.51
CA ASN A 59 16.50 -12.52 5.02
C ASN A 59 15.72 -11.31 5.52
N ILE A 60 15.27 -10.49 4.60
CA ILE A 60 14.54 -9.24 4.88
C ILE A 60 13.11 -9.38 4.37
N LEU A 61 12.14 -9.07 5.21
CA LEU A 61 10.73 -8.97 4.84
C LEU A 61 10.30 -7.51 4.82
N ILE A 62 9.80 -7.03 3.69
CA ILE A 62 9.23 -5.69 3.58
C ILE A 62 7.70 -5.81 3.48
N ILE A 63 6.96 -4.96 4.19
CA ILE A 63 5.50 -4.94 4.15
C ILE A 63 5.03 -3.59 3.62
N GLU A 64 4.38 -3.59 2.45
CA GLU A 64 3.78 -2.41 1.81
C GLU A 64 2.37 -2.76 1.30
N LEU A 65 1.37 -2.72 2.18
CA LEU A 65 -0.02 -3.08 1.87
C LEU A 65 -0.83 -1.86 1.42
N LYS A 66 -0.31 -1.13 0.44
CA LYS A 66 -0.96 0.01 -0.19
C LYS A 66 -1.07 -0.17 -1.69
N ARG A 67 -1.42 0.92 -2.38
CA ARG A 67 -1.68 0.91 -3.82
C ARG A 67 -0.38 0.94 -4.63
N ILE A 68 -0.52 0.72 -5.93
CA ILE A 68 0.56 0.65 -6.91
C ILE A 68 1.54 1.84 -6.84
N GLY A 69 1.03 3.06 -6.66
CA GLY A 69 1.85 4.26 -6.50
C GLY A 69 2.72 4.23 -5.25
N ASP A 70 2.20 3.72 -4.12
CA ASP A 70 2.97 3.57 -2.88
C ASP A 70 4.10 2.54 -3.04
N ILE A 71 3.86 1.45 -3.79
CA ILE A 71 4.87 0.44 -4.10
C ILE A 71 5.98 1.03 -4.98
N LEU A 72 5.63 1.80 -6.01
CA LEU A 72 6.61 2.45 -6.88
C LEU A 72 7.51 3.41 -6.11
N VAL A 73 6.94 4.26 -5.26
CA VAL A 73 7.75 5.19 -4.43
C VAL A 73 8.50 4.51 -3.29
N ALA A 74 8.29 3.20 -3.06
CA ALA A 74 9.08 2.38 -2.16
C ALA A 74 10.31 1.74 -2.82
N THR A 75 10.41 1.71 -4.16
CA THR A 75 11.52 1.04 -4.87
C THR A 75 12.91 1.58 -4.52
N PRO A 76 13.14 2.88 -4.25
CA PRO A 76 14.42 3.38 -3.75
C PRO A 76 14.83 2.73 -2.42
N THR A 77 13.85 2.36 -1.58
CA THR A 77 14.11 1.67 -0.31
C THR A 77 14.63 0.25 -0.54
N PHE A 78 14.06 -0.47 -1.52
CA PHE A 78 14.51 -1.82 -1.88
C PHE A 78 15.94 -1.80 -2.39
N ARG A 79 16.25 -0.86 -3.29
CA ARG A 79 17.60 -0.64 -3.82
C ARG A 79 18.60 -0.27 -2.72
N ALA A 80 18.22 0.63 -1.81
CA ALA A 80 19.07 1.02 -0.68
C ALA A 80 19.35 -0.16 0.25
N LEU A 81 18.37 -0.99 0.53
CA LEU A 81 18.54 -2.20 1.34
C LEU A 81 19.48 -3.19 0.64
N LYS A 82 19.26 -3.49 -0.64
CA LYS A 82 20.11 -4.41 -1.38
C LYS A 82 21.57 -3.93 -1.48
N LYS A 83 21.78 -2.62 -1.60
CA LYS A 83 23.12 -2.01 -1.59
C LYS A 83 23.83 -2.18 -0.24
N ASN A 84 23.11 -2.07 0.87
CA ASN A 84 23.70 -2.16 2.22
C ASN A 84 23.76 -3.60 2.75
N PHE A 85 22.93 -4.49 2.22
CA PHE A 85 22.91 -5.93 2.51
C PHE A 85 22.96 -6.72 1.20
N PRO A 86 24.09 -6.72 0.48
CA PRO A 86 24.18 -7.29 -0.87
C PRO A 86 23.87 -8.78 -0.93
N GLU A 87 24.23 -9.53 0.10
CA GLU A 87 23.98 -10.97 0.20
C GLU A 87 22.57 -11.31 0.73
N SER A 88 21.77 -10.31 1.09
CA SER A 88 20.45 -10.58 1.64
C SER A 88 19.43 -10.94 0.56
N SER A 89 18.50 -11.80 0.92
CA SER A 89 17.26 -12.04 0.19
C SER A 89 16.19 -11.08 0.71
N ILE A 90 15.54 -10.35 -0.19
CA ILE A 90 14.49 -9.39 0.16
C ILE A 90 13.16 -9.89 -0.40
N ASP A 91 12.25 -10.24 0.48
CA ASP A 91 10.89 -10.62 0.14
C ASP A 91 9.94 -9.47 0.47
N LEU A 92 8.93 -9.28 -0.38
CA LEU A 92 8.01 -8.16 -0.28
C LEU A 92 6.56 -8.68 -0.15
N VAL A 93 5.85 -8.15 0.84
CA VAL A 93 4.42 -8.37 1.03
C VAL A 93 3.64 -7.18 0.48
N ILE A 94 2.73 -7.44 -0.45
CA ILE A 94 1.88 -6.44 -1.10
C ILE A 94 0.41 -6.88 -1.15
N LEU A 95 -0.47 -5.99 -1.59
CA LEU A 95 -1.86 -6.36 -1.86
C LEU A 95 -1.97 -7.26 -3.10
N PRO A 96 -2.93 -8.21 -3.13
CA PRO A 96 -3.20 -9.01 -4.31
C PRO A 96 -3.48 -8.15 -5.55
N GLY A 97 -2.98 -8.58 -6.69
CA GLY A 97 -3.14 -7.89 -7.98
C GLY A 97 -2.10 -6.80 -8.26
N MET A 98 -1.17 -6.55 -7.32
CA MET A 98 -0.10 -5.54 -7.50
C MET A 98 1.23 -6.14 -7.98
N GLU A 99 1.32 -7.46 -8.13
CA GLU A 99 2.57 -8.19 -8.35
C GLU A 99 3.27 -7.77 -9.66
N LYS A 100 2.48 -7.49 -10.70
CA LYS A 100 3.00 -7.21 -12.04
C LYS A 100 3.91 -5.99 -12.12
N ILE A 101 3.74 -5.02 -11.21
CA ILE A 101 4.55 -3.78 -11.23
C ILE A 101 6.00 -4.00 -10.82
N LEU A 102 6.27 -5.12 -10.13
CA LEU A 102 7.59 -5.46 -9.60
C LEU A 102 8.17 -6.76 -10.18
N PHE A 103 7.52 -7.34 -11.17
CA PHE A 103 7.79 -8.68 -11.68
C PHE A 103 9.27 -8.94 -12.05
N SER A 104 10.02 -7.91 -12.41
CA SER A 104 11.44 -8.03 -12.78
C SER A 104 12.34 -7.12 -11.94
N ASN A 105 11.90 -6.71 -10.74
CA ASN A 105 12.74 -5.88 -9.90
C ASN A 105 13.91 -6.70 -9.34
N PRO A 106 15.18 -6.38 -9.68
CA PRO A 106 16.34 -7.16 -9.30
C PRO A 106 16.64 -7.13 -7.79
N ASN A 107 16.02 -6.20 -7.07
CA ASN A 107 16.20 -6.05 -5.62
C ASN A 107 15.24 -6.90 -4.80
N ILE A 108 14.25 -7.54 -5.44
CA ILE A 108 13.22 -8.36 -4.77
C ILE A 108 13.38 -9.82 -5.19
N ASN A 109 13.48 -10.68 -4.19
CA ASN A 109 13.61 -12.13 -4.40
C ASN A 109 12.22 -12.79 -4.58
N LYS A 110 11.27 -12.47 -3.71
CA LYS A 110 9.94 -13.08 -3.72
C LYS A 110 8.86 -12.06 -3.35
N ILE A 111 7.71 -12.21 -3.97
CA ILE A 111 6.51 -11.44 -3.64
C ILE A 111 5.50 -12.36 -2.93
N LEU A 112 5.00 -11.90 -1.79
CA LEU A 112 3.91 -12.49 -1.04
C LEU A 112 2.70 -11.55 -1.12
N THR A 113 1.51 -12.10 -1.20
CA THR A 113 0.28 -11.31 -1.25
C THR A 113 -0.56 -11.50 -0.01
N TRP A 114 -0.88 -10.39 0.66
CA TRP A 114 -1.76 -10.38 1.82
C TRP A 114 -2.92 -9.43 1.58
N ASP A 115 -4.13 -9.89 1.85
CA ASP A 115 -5.31 -9.04 1.88
C ASP A 115 -5.31 -8.26 3.21
N ARG A 116 -5.11 -6.94 3.11
CA ARG A 116 -5.02 -6.06 4.28
C ARG A 116 -6.27 -6.10 5.15
N ASP A 117 -7.44 -6.25 4.55
CA ASP A 117 -8.70 -6.20 5.25
C ASP A 117 -9.02 -7.54 5.94
N LYS A 118 -8.36 -8.62 5.50
CA LYS A 118 -8.49 -9.99 6.03
C LYS A 118 -7.32 -10.48 6.89
N ILE A 119 -6.44 -9.58 7.35
CA ILE A 119 -5.26 -9.99 8.13
C ILE A 119 -5.63 -10.74 9.41
N LYS A 120 -6.72 -10.37 10.08
CA LYS A 120 -7.16 -11.06 11.30
C LYS A 120 -7.68 -12.47 10.99
N GLU A 121 -8.46 -12.62 9.94
CA GLU A 121 -9.03 -13.89 9.49
C GLU A 121 -7.93 -14.84 9.02
N ASN A 122 -6.98 -14.35 8.26
CA ASN A 122 -5.88 -15.11 7.69
C ASN A 122 -4.61 -15.12 8.56
N TYR A 123 -4.71 -14.73 9.83
CA TYR A 123 -3.55 -14.55 10.72
C TYR A 123 -2.61 -15.77 10.73
N ASN A 124 -3.15 -16.94 10.96
CA ASN A 124 -2.37 -18.18 11.03
C ASN A 124 -1.76 -18.56 9.67
N ILE A 125 -2.46 -18.32 8.57
CA ILE A 125 -1.97 -18.55 7.21
C ILE A 125 -0.75 -17.69 6.95
N TYR A 126 -0.87 -16.38 7.22
CA TYR A 126 0.23 -15.43 7.03
C TYR A 126 1.39 -15.67 7.99
N LEU A 127 1.09 -16.09 9.23
CA LEU A 127 2.11 -16.48 10.20
C LEU A 127 2.96 -17.65 9.70
N GLN A 128 2.34 -18.70 9.17
CA GLN A 128 3.06 -19.87 8.64
C GLN A 128 3.92 -19.53 7.41
N GLN A 129 3.50 -18.54 6.62
CA GLN A 129 4.30 -18.09 5.47
C GLN A 129 5.65 -17.49 5.88
N ILE A 130 5.73 -16.83 7.05
CA ILE A 130 6.88 -16.01 7.45
C ILE A 130 7.59 -16.48 8.71
N LYS A 131 7.01 -17.43 9.45
CA LYS A 131 7.54 -17.90 10.74
C LYS A 131 8.95 -18.47 10.61
N ASP A 132 9.86 -17.96 11.45
CA ASP A 132 11.25 -18.39 11.56
C ASP A 132 12.09 -18.24 10.27
N LYS A 133 11.65 -17.36 9.34
CA LYS A 133 12.29 -17.23 8.02
C LYS A 133 13.08 -15.93 7.83
N TYR A 134 12.84 -14.90 8.63
CA TYR A 134 13.39 -13.57 8.40
C TYR A 134 14.14 -13.05 9.60
N ASP A 135 15.22 -12.32 9.35
CA ASP A 135 16.05 -11.65 10.34
C ASP A 135 15.56 -10.23 10.63
N LEU A 136 15.02 -9.57 9.60
CA LEU A 136 14.56 -8.18 9.65
C LEU A 136 13.21 -8.06 8.95
N ALA A 137 12.26 -7.40 9.60
CA ALA A 137 11.02 -6.96 8.95
C ALA A 137 10.90 -5.44 8.98
N ILE A 138 10.46 -4.86 7.86
CA ILE A 138 10.31 -3.42 7.65
C ILE A 138 8.88 -3.12 7.23
N ILE A 139 8.17 -2.30 7.99
CA ILE A 139 6.84 -1.81 7.64
C ILE A 139 6.97 -0.39 7.07
N LEU A 140 6.70 -0.22 5.77
CA LEU A 140 6.82 1.07 5.07
C LEU A 140 5.55 1.93 5.13
N HIS A 141 4.39 1.33 5.38
CA HIS A 141 3.13 2.06 5.59
C HIS A 141 2.79 2.15 7.07
N ASN A 142 1.77 2.92 7.42
CA ASN A 142 1.26 2.93 8.79
C ASN A 142 0.81 1.51 9.17
N GLY A 143 1.65 0.82 9.95
CA GLY A 143 1.39 -0.53 10.41
C GLY A 143 0.17 -0.60 11.33
N THR A 144 -0.32 -1.82 11.54
CA THR A 144 -1.39 -2.11 12.50
C THR A 144 -0.83 -2.90 13.68
N TYR A 145 -1.54 -2.91 14.79
CA TYR A 145 -1.25 -3.80 15.92
C TYR A 145 -1.14 -5.26 15.46
N THR A 146 -2.09 -5.72 14.65
CA THR A 146 -2.14 -7.10 14.16
C THR A 146 -0.90 -7.45 13.33
N ILE A 147 -0.43 -6.55 12.45
CA ILE A 147 0.79 -6.78 11.66
C ILE A 147 2.02 -6.84 12.57
N SER A 148 2.21 -5.86 13.47
CA SER A 148 3.36 -5.86 14.36
C SER A 148 3.37 -7.07 15.31
N LYS A 149 2.20 -7.52 15.77
CA LYS A 149 2.02 -8.76 16.53
C LYS A 149 2.40 -9.99 15.71
N LEU A 150 1.93 -10.08 14.47
CA LEU A 150 2.21 -11.19 13.56
C LEU A 150 3.72 -11.33 13.31
N LEU A 151 4.43 -10.21 13.11
CA LEU A 151 5.89 -10.22 12.96
C LEU A 151 6.62 -10.69 14.23
N ARG A 152 6.12 -10.35 15.43
CA ARG A 152 6.62 -10.89 16.70
C ARG A 152 6.40 -12.39 16.80
N ASP A 153 5.18 -12.84 16.53
CA ASP A 153 4.79 -14.25 16.65
C ASP A 153 5.49 -15.11 15.59
N ALA A 154 5.94 -14.51 14.49
CA ALA A 154 6.80 -15.12 13.49
C ALA A 154 8.28 -15.21 13.91
N ASN A 155 8.63 -14.83 15.15
CA ASN A 155 9.98 -14.84 15.69
C ASN A 155 10.99 -13.97 14.94
N ILE A 156 10.55 -12.95 14.21
CA ILE A 156 11.46 -12.04 13.49
C ILE A 156 12.17 -11.16 14.51
N PRO A 157 13.52 -11.24 14.66
CA PRO A 157 14.23 -10.56 15.73
C PRO A 157 14.25 -9.05 15.59
N PHE A 158 14.40 -8.51 14.36
CA PHE A 158 14.34 -7.08 14.09
C PHE A 158 13.06 -6.71 13.37
N ARG A 159 12.29 -5.80 13.95
CA ARG A 159 11.03 -5.34 13.40
C ARG A 159 10.99 -3.82 13.49
N ILE A 160 11.05 -3.15 12.34
CA ILE A 160 11.12 -1.68 12.28
C ILE A 160 10.00 -1.12 11.40
N GLY A 161 9.66 0.13 11.61
CA GLY A 161 8.65 0.82 10.81
C GLY A 161 8.36 2.22 11.31
N CYS A 162 7.62 2.99 10.50
CA CYS A 162 7.07 4.27 10.89
C CYS A 162 5.62 4.08 11.37
N THR A 163 5.39 4.25 12.68
CA THR A 163 4.06 4.05 13.27
C THR A 163 3.72 5.16 14.25
N ARG A 164 2.42 5.46 14.37
CA ARG A 164 1.94 6.28 15.48
C ARG A 164 1.68 5.37 16.66
N VAL A 165 2.32 5.68 17.78
CA VAL A 165 2.00 5.05 19.06
C VAL A 165 0.94 5.92 19.72
N GLY A 166 -0.20 5.34 20.04
CA GLY A 166 -1.27 5.98 20.78
C GLY A 166 -2.02 4.96 21.63
N PHE A 167 -2.66 5.40 22.70
CA PHE A 167 -3.44 4.50 23.58
C PHE A 167 -4.59 3.83 22.86
N SER A 168 -5.17 4.50 21.85
CA SER A 168 -6.28 3.96 21.04
C SER A 168 -5.82 3.08 19.88
N GLU A 169 -4.57 3.22 19.41
CA GLU A 169 -4.03 2.49 18.27
C GLU A 169 -2.59 2.06 18.49
N PRO A 170 -2.33 0.95 19.18
CA PRO A 170 -0.98 0.48 19.54
C PRO A 170 -0.21 -0.11 18.35
N LYS A 171 -0.12 0.62 17.24
CA LYS A 171 0.38 0.14 15.95
C LYS A 171 1.84 -0.33 15.97
N GLY A 172 2.64 0.19 16.87
CA GLY A 172 4.07 -0.10 16.94
C GLY A 172 4.51 -0.94 18.14
N TYR A 173 3.59 -1.47 18.94
CA TYR A 173 3.94 -2.11 20.23
C TYR A 173 4.97 -3.24 20.10
N PHE A 174 4.92 -4.01 19.04
CA PHE A 174 5.83 -5.15 18.87
C PHE A 174 7.00 -4.85 17.92
N LEU A 175 7.19 -3.59 17.52
CA LEU A 175 8.39 -3.20 16.81
C LEU A 175 9.57 -3.09 17.78
N THR A 176 10.75 -3.48 17.33
CA THR A 176 12.00 -3.36 18.09
C THR A 176 12.55 -1.94 18.06
N LYS A 177 12.38 -1.26 16.92
CA LYS A 177 12.61 0.18 16.75
C LYS A 177 11.51 0.79 15.90
N GLN A 178 11.14 2.02 16.21
CA GLN A 178 10.11 2.72 15.47
C GLN A 178 10.51 4.17 15.21
N LEU A 179 10.15 4.64 14.02
CA LEU A 179 10.23 6.04 13.66
C LEU A 179 8.87 6.68 13.95
N LEU A 180 8.87 7.77 14.71
CA LEU A 180 7.67 8.57 14.88
C LEU A 180 7.38 9.34 13.59
N PRO A 181 6.11 9.42 13.14
CA PRO A 181 5.77 10.19 11.96
C PRO A 181 6.20 11.65 12.10
N ASP A 182 6.94 12.14 11.14
CA ASP A 182 7.24 13.55 11.03
C ASP A 182 5.95 14.31 10.69
N ARG A 183 5.71 15.44 11.36
CA ARG A 183 4.56 16.31 11.08
C ARG A 183 4.78 17.20 9.86
N ARG A 184 6.02 17.33 9.38
CA ARG A 184 6.36 18.07 8.18
C ARG A 184 5.86 17.34 6.95
N LEU A 185 5.39 18.09 5.96
CA LEU A 185 5.07 17.53 4.66
C LEU A 185 6.36 17.07 3.99
N LYS A 186 6.47 15.79 3.76
CA LYS A 186 7.57 15.14 3.05
C LYS A 186 7.03 14.36 1.87
N HIS A 187 7.84 14.22 0.85
CA HIS A 187 7.53 13.30 -0.22
C HIS A 187 7.55 11.85 0.33
N LYS A 188 6.67 10.98 -0.15
CA LYS A 188 6.53 9.60 0.36
C LYS A 188 7.80 8.77 0.23
N ILE A 189 8.64 9.05 -0.76
CA ILE A 189 9.97 8.44 -0.91
C ILE A 189 10.82 8.74 0.34
N GLU A 190 10.84 9.99 0.81
CA GLU A 190 11.60 10.38 2.00
C GLU A 190 11.10 9.68 3.26
N ASP A 191 9.78 9.59 3.42
CA ASP A 191 9.17 8.86 4.54
C ASP A 191 9.60 7.38 4.55
N ASN A 192 9.63 6.74 3.39
CA ASN A 192 10.05 5.35 3.27
C ASN A 192 11.55 5.18 3.58
N LEU A 193 12.39 6.08 3.08
CA LEU A 193 13.84 6.08 3.33
C LEU A 193 14.18 6.40 4.79
N ASP A 194 13.41 7.28 5.43
CA ASP A 194 13.62 7.63 6.84
C ASP A 194 13.52 6.40 7.77
N VAL A 195 12.71 5.39 7.42
CA VAL A 195 12.61 4.14 8.18
C VAL A 195 13.97 3.41 8.24
N LEU A 196 14.77 3.53 7.19
CA LEU A 196 16.08 2.88 7.10
C LEU A 196 17.12 3.48 8.07
N LYS A 197 16.91 4.71 8.53
CA LYS A 197 17.76 5.33 9.57
C LYS A 197 17.77 4.54 10.88
N LEU A 198 16.69 3.79 11.16
CA LEU A 198 16.61 2.92 12.33
C LEU A 198 17.63 1.77 12.31
N ILE A 199 18.19 1.47 11.15
CA ILE A 199 19.23 0.47 10.92
C ILE A 199 20.52 1.08 10.37
N ASN A 200 20.74 2.39 10.60
CA ASN A 200 21.94 3.15 10.28
C ASN A 200 22.18 3.38 8.77
N ILE A 201 21.18 3.22 7.92
CA ILE A 201 21.24 3.62 6.50
C ILE A 201 20.75 5.06 6.40
N ASN A 202 21.68 6.03 6.35
CA ASN A 202 21.36 7.46 6.46
C ASN A 202 21.43 8.22 5.14
N ASN A 203 22.30 7.82 4.23
CA ASN A 203 22.59 8.57 3.00
C ASN A 203 22.22 7.75 1.77
N VAL A 204 20.97 7.90 1.32
CA VAL A 204 20.52 7.33 0.04
C VAL A 204 20.55 8.43 -1.01
N VAL A 205 21.51 8.36 -1.92
CA VAL A 205 21.75 9.38 -2.97
C VAL A 205 20.70 9.25 -4.07
N ASP A 206 20.52 8.03 -4.61
CA ASP A 206 19.57 7.79 -5.68
C ASP A 206 18.18 7.46 -5.08
N LYS A 207 17.28 8.41 -5.25
CA LYS A 207 15.89 8.36 -4.78
C LYS A 207 14.89 8.15 -5.92
N SER A 208 15.37 7.88 -7.14
CA SER A 208 14.50 7.69 -8.29
C SER A 208 13.65 6.44 -8.15
N PRO A 209 12.31 6.52 -8.30
CA PRO A 209 11.46 5.35 -8.38
C PRO A 209 11.79 4.53 -9.65
N GLU A 210 11.58 3.23 -9.55
CA GLU A 210 11.84 2.28 -10.64
C GLU A 210 10.58 1.52 -11.00
N ALA A 211 10.33 1.36 -12.29
CA ALA A 211 9.32 0.47 -12.83
C ALA A 211 9.98 -0.51 -13.80
N TYR A 212 9.65 -1.78 -13.67
CA TYR A 212 10.18 -2.82 -14.54
C TYR A 212 9.06 -3.34 -15.44
N VAL A 213 9.28 -3.25 -16.74
CA VAL A 213 8.33 -3.70 -17.75
C VAL A 213 8.68 -5.13 -18.15
N SER A 214 7.72 -6.05 -18.07
CA SER A 214 7.93 -7.42 -18.54
C SER A 214 8.08 -7.46 -20.07
N LYS A 215 8.76 -8.49 -20.58
CA LYS A 215 8.88 -8.69 -22.03
C LYS A 215 7.52 -8.84 -22.71
N GLU A 216 6.58 -9.50 -22.04
CA GLU A 216 5.22 -9.70 -22.53
C GLU A 216 4.46 -8.36 -22.64
N ALA A 217 4.60 -7.49 -21.63
CA ALA A 217 3.98 -6.16 -21.64
C ALA A 217 4.58 -5.27 -22.73
N ASP A 218 5.90 -5.31 -22.91
CA ASP A 218 6.59 -4.57 -23.98
C ASP A 218 6.13 -5.05 -25.38
N LEU A 219 6.05 -6.37 -25.58
CA LEU A 219 5.55 -6.95 -26.82
C LEU A 219 4.10 -6.59 -27.07
N PHE A 220 3.25 -6.65 -26.03
CA PHE A 220 1.84 -6.24 -26.13
C PHE A 220 1.70 -4.78 -26.60
N VAL A 221 2.43 -3.86 -25.97
CA VAL A 221 2.40 -2.44 -26.35
C VAL A 221 2.90 -2.24 -27.79
N LYS A 222 4.01 -2.89 -28.17
CA LYS A 222 4.55 -2.83 -29.54
C LYS A 222 3.55 -3.34 -30.58
N GLN A 223 2.87 -4.45 -30.27
CA GLN A 223 1.83 -4.98 -31.13
C GLN A 223 0.65 -3.99 -31.27
N LYS A 224 0.16 -3.43 -30.15
CA LYS A 224 -0.91 -2.42 -30.16
C LYS A 224 -0.51 -1.18 -30.95
N PHE A 225 0.70 -0.70 -30.81
CA PHE A 225 1.19 0.45 -31.57
C PHE A 225 1.25 0.14 -33.07
N LYS A 226 1.66 -1.08 -33.45
CA LYS A 226 1.66 -1.53 -34.86
C LYS A 226 0.23 -1.61 -35.43
N GLU A 227 -0.71 -2.23 -34.69
CA GLU A 227 -2.13 -2.31 -35.07
C GLU A 227 -2.74 -0.93 -35.31
N GLN A 228 -2.39 0.04 -34.48
CA GLN A 228 -2.90 1.42 -34.53
C GLN A 228 -2.04 2.35 -35.41
N ARG A 229 -1.02 1.80 -36.12
CA ARG A 229 -0.09 2.55 -36.96
C ARG A 229 0.58 3.72 -36.25
N ILE A 230 0.88 3.53 -34.94
CA ILE A 230 1.65 4.48 -34.15
C ILE A 230 3.13 4.27 -34.43
N LYS A 231 3.81 5.32 -34.86
CA LYS A 231 5.23 5.32 -35.14
C LYS A 231 5.99 6.00 -34.01
N LYS A 232 7.32 5.82 -33.97
CA LYS A 232 8.20 6.37 -32.95
C LYS A 232 8.17 7.89 -32.88
N GLU A 233 7.98 8.53 -34.02
CA GLU A 233 7.90 9.99 -34.17
C GLU A 233 6.55 10.58 -33.78
N ASN A 234 5.52 9.75 -33.53
CA ASN A 234 4.22 10.27 -33.15
C ASN A 234 4.22 10.80 -31.70
N PHE A 235 3.62 11.94 -31.49
CA PHE A 235 3.30 12.43 -30.16
C PHE A 235 2.11 11.67 -29.60
N VAL A 236 2.34 10.90 -28.54
CA VAL A 236 1.33 10.05 -27.91
C VAL A 236 1.00 10.58 -26.53
N VAL A 237 -0.28 10.81 -26.25
CA VAL A 237 -0.78 11.22 -24.95
C VAL A 237 -1.67 10.14 -24.38
N ALA A 238 -1.32 9.62 -23.21
CA ALA A 238 -2.09 8.63 -22.47
C ALA A 238 -2.83 9.32 -21.32
N PHE A 239 -4.16 9.29 -21.36
CA PHE A 239 -5.00 9.72 -20.24
C PHE A 239 -5.28 8.53 -19.33
N SER A 240 -4.79 8.58 -18.09
CA SER A 240 -5.18 7.63 -17.06
C SER A 240 -6.48 8.11 -16.40
N VAL A 241 -7.56 7.41 -16.69
CA VAL A 241 -8.90 7.76 -16.20
C VAL A 241 -9.23 6.89 -15.01
N ILE A 242 -9.46 7.52 -13.84
CA ILE A 242 -9.84 6.84 -12.60
C ILE A 242 -11.12 7.47 -12.07
N SER A 243 -12.21 6.68 -12.01
CA SER A 243 -13.57 7.20 -11.75
C SER A 243 -14.09 6.95 -10.31
N TRP A 244 -13.43 6.14 -9.50
CA TRP A 244 -14.09 5.48 -8.35
C TRP A 244 -13.80 6.02 -6.94
N THR A 245 -12.88 6.97 -6.74
CA THR A 245 -12.53 7.40 -5.35
C THR A 245 -12.53 8.90 -5.10
N HIS A 246 -12.49 9.72 -6.14
CA HIS A 246 -12.46 11.18 -6.03
C HIS A 246 -13.18 11.82 -7.22
N PRO A 247 -13.57 13.10 -7.12
CA PRO A 247 -14.10 13.80 -8.28
C PRO A 247 -13.12 13.67 -9.44
N THR A 248 -13.47 12.83 -10.38
CA THR A 248 -12.75 12.69 -11.64
C THR A 248 -12.93 14.00 -12.40
N TRP A 249 -11.93 14.39 -13.17
CA TRP A 249 -12.09 15.53 -14.06
C TRP A 249 -13.28 15.30 -14.99
N PHE A 250 -13.99 16.37 -15.34
CA PHE A 250 -15.24 16.26 -16.12
C PHE A 250 -14.97 15.64 -17.49
N LYS A 251 -15.85 14.75 -17.93
CA LYS A 251 -15.73 14.06 -19.23
C LYS A 251 -15.65 15.02 -20.41
N GLU A 252 -16.37 16.15 -20.32
CA GLU A 252 -16.36 17.23 -21.31
C GLU A 252 -14.96 17.84 -21.45
N ARG A 253 -14.26 18.00 -20.34
CA ARG A 253 -12.89 18.56 -20.32
C ARG A 253 -11.85 17.60 -20.87
N PHE A 254 -12.00 16.29 -20.57
CA PHE A 254 -11.17 15.27 -21.22
C PHE A 254 -11.36 15.29 -22.73
N ALA A 255 -12.61 15.37 -23.21
CA ALA A 255 -12.92 15.40 -24.64
C ALA A 255 -12.34 16.66 -25.30
N GLU A 256 -12.56 17.84 -24.73
CA GLU A 256 -12.02 19.11 -25.22
C GLU A 256 -10.49 19.09 -25.30
N LEU A 257 -9.82 18.63 -24.23
CA LEU A 257 -8.37 18.55 -24.22
C LEU A 257 -7.84 17.58 -25.25
N ALA A 258 -8.47 16.41 -25.39
CA ALA A 258 -8.09 15.43 -26.40
C ALA A 258 -8.23 15.98 -27.82
N ASP A 259 -9.34 16.66 -28.14
CA ASP A 259 -9.56 17.29 -29.45
C ASP A 259 -8.49 18.35 -29.76
N ARG A 260 -8.18 19.23 -28.79
CA ARG A 260 -7.12 20.25 -28.94
C ARG A 260 -5.75 19.63 -29.16
N LEU A 261 -5.38 18.59 -28.40
CA LEU A 261 -4.12 17.89 -28.60
C LEU A 261 -4.01 17.25 -29.98
N ILE A 262 -5.11 16.74 -30.52
CA ILE A 262 -5.15 16.16 -31.88
C ILE A 262 -5.01 17.30 -32.91
N GLU A 263 -5.74 18.38 -32.76
CA GLU A 263 -5.76 19.50 -33.68
C GLU A 263 -4.40 20.24 -33.73
N ASP A 264 -3.88 20.60 -32.57
CA ASP A 264 -2.67 21.45 -32.44
C ASP A 264 -1.38 20.66 -32.64
N TYR A 265 -1.31 19.43 -32.11
CA TYR A 265 -0.07 18.65 -32.04
C TYR A 265 -0.11 17.36 -32.86
N LYS A 266 -1.21 17.05 -33.55
CA LYS A 266 -1.42 15.78 -34.25
C LYS A 266 -1.22 14.57 -33.34
N ALA A 267 -1.54 14.74 -32.05
CA ALA A 267 -1.34 13.73 -31.01
C ALA A 267 -2.17 12.46 -31.28
N LYS A 268 -1.63 11.33 -30.89
CA LYS A 268 -2.36 10.08 -30.76
C LYS A 268 -2.84 9.94 -29.33
N ILE A 269 -4.15 9.88 -29.12
CA ILE A 269 -4.74 9.82 -27.78
C ILE A 269 -5.03 8.37 -27.40
N ILE A 270 -4.55 7.97 -26.20
CA ILE A 270 -4.81 6.67 -25.59
C ILE A 270 -5.53 6.91 -24.26
N PHE A 271 -6.65 6.24 -24.04
CA PHE A 271 -7.29 6.19 -22.74
C PHE A 271 -6.91 4.90 -22.03
N LEU A 272 -6.48 5.03 -20.77
CA LEU A 272 -6.09 3.93 -19.89
C LEU A 272 -7.08 3.86 -18.73
N GLY A 273 -7.62 2.67 -18.47
CA GLY A 273 -8.52 2.39 -17.38
C GLY A 273 -8.69 0.90 -17.18
N THR A 274 -9.42 0.51 -16.15
CA THR A 274 -9.88 -0.87 -15.94
C THR A 274 -11.27 -1.06 -16.58
N ASP A 275 -11.81 -2.26 -16.52
CA ASP A 275 -13.17 -2.51 -16.99
C ASP A 275 -14.22 -1.64 -16.29
N LYS A 276 -13.94 -1.16 -15.08
CA LYS A 276 -14.84 -0.25 -14.34
C LYS A 276 -14.93 1.14 -14.94
N GLU A 277 -13.85 1.62 -15.55
CA GLU A 277 -13.80 2.94 -16.18
C GLU A 277 -14.25 2.93 -17.65
N LYS A 278 -14.51 1.77 -18.21
CA LYS A 278 -14.81 1.58 -19.63
C LYS A 278 -15.98 2.44 -20.12
N GLU A 279 -17.09 2.41 -19.39
CA GLU A 279 -18.29 3.21 -19.75
C GLU A 279 -17.98 4.72 -19.69
N PHE A 280 -17.23 5.16 -18.68
CA PHE A 280 -16.84 6.55 -18.55
C PHE A 280 -15.90 6.97 -19.70
N ILE A 281 -14.93 6.14 -20.06
CA ILE A 281 -14.06 6.38 -21.23
C ILE A 281 -14.86 6.47 -22.52
N TYR A 282 -15.83 5.58 -22.74
CA TYR A 282 -16.72 5.67 -23.89
C TYR A 282 -17.52 6.97 -23.91
N SER A 283 -18.03 7.43 -22.76
CA SER A 283 -18.75 8.70 -22.67
C SER A 283 -17.86 9.92 -23.00
N ILE A 284 -16.57 9.89 -22.69
CA ILE A 284 -15.60 10.90 -23.12
C ILE A 284 -15.47 10.87 -24.64
N LYS A 285 -15.28 9.67 -25.20
CA LYS A 285 -15.09 9.49 -26.63
C LYS A 285 -16.30 9.95 -27.45
N GLU A 286 -17.51 9.77 -26.94
CA GLU A 286 -18.74 10.25 -27.59
C GLU A 286 -18.77 11.78 -27.71
N LEU A 287 -18.25 12.50 -26.73
CA LEU A 287 -18.17 13.96 -26.69
C LEU A 287 -17.06 14.53 -27.58
N MET A 288 -16.04 13.73 -27.92
CA MET A 288 -14.95 14.19 -28.77
C MET A 288 -15.43 14.43 -30.21
N LYS A 289 -14.92 15.49 -30.83
CA LYS A 289 -15.08 15.78 -32.27
C LYS A 289 -14.19 14.85 -33.09
N GLN A 290 -12.97 14.59 -32.61
CA GLN A 290 -11.99 13.73 -33.25
C GLN A 290 -12.14 12.28 -32.74
N LYS A 291 -12.73 11.40 -33.54
CA LYS A 291 -13.06 10.02 -33.14
C LYS A 291 -11.89 9.03 -33.24
N LYS A 292 -10.73 9.44 -33.74
CA LYS A 292 -9.53 8.56 -33.89
C LYS A 292 -8.75 8.44 -32.61
N THR A 293 -9.31 7.75 -31.63
CA THR A 293 -8.65 7.46 -30.33
C THR A 293 -8.51 5.97 -30.11
N ILE A 294 -7.52 5.62 -29.27
CA ILE A 294 -7.24 4.23 -28.86
C ILE A 294 -7.77 4.06 -27.44
N ILE A 295 -8.46 2.99 -27.17
CA ILE A 295 -8.99 2.62 -25.84
C ILE A 295 -8.23 1.40 -25.37
#